data_e780565b9e2a5ecbd8fc8d272f687244
#
_entry.id   e780565b9e2a5ecbd8fc8d272f687244
#
_cell.length_a   1.000
_cell.length_b   1.000
_cell.length_c   1.000
_cell.angle_alpha   90.00
_cell.angle_beta   90.00
_cell.angle_gamma   90.00
#
_symmetry.space_group_name_H-M   'P 1'
#
loop_
_entity.id
_entity.type
_entity.pdbx_description
1 polymer ?
#
loop_
_entity_poly.entity_id
_entity_poly.type
_entity_poly.pdbx_seq_one_letter_code
_entity_poly.pdbx_strand_id
1 'polypeptide(L)'
;MKLCELLGRLNNLKRIPRTGWLLCNVPLSEVEDVAQHTFDVAAITLLLADELERGGKKIDRERALSIAVVHDWAEAESGDFPYTALKYLGPAGTKKRIEKRVLEELLNKLPNKEKYLKFWREYSEKRTIEAKIVHAADYLSMLVQAIKYLERGNRSRELDELWRVVCKDLKLYTREFPVVKELITELQKCYSGTS
;
A
#
# COMPACT_ATOMS: atom_id res chain seq x y z
N MET A 1 11.52 15.04 20.95
CA MET A 1 12.07 14.77 19.62
C MET A 1 11.94 16.01 18.83
N LYS A 2 13.00 16.37 18.25
CA LYS A 2 12.90 17.39 17.23
C LYS A 2 12.32 16.76 15.98
N LEU A 3 11.43 17.44 15.29
CA LEU A 3 10.82 16.97 14.02
C LEU A 3 11.87 16.43 13.04
N CYS A 4 13.06 17.02 13.04
CA CYS A 4 14.20 16.58 12.23
C CYS A 4 14.58 15.08 12.46
N GLU A 5 14.52 14.59 13.70
CA GLU A 5 14.83 13.17 14.00
C GLU A 5 13.76 12.25 13.39
N LEU A 6 12.47 12.60 13.50
CA LEU A 6 11.39 11.85 12.85
C LEU A 6 11.54 11.83 11.34
N LEU A 7 11.81 13.01 10.72
CA LEU A 7 12.00 13.10 9.28
C LEU A 7 13.21 12.25 8.82
N GLY A 8 14.29 12.21 9.61
CA GLY A 8 15.44 11.34 9.35
C GLY A 8 15.07 9.86 9.38
N ARG A 9 14.26 9.43 10.35
CA ARG A 9 13.78 8.03 10.45
C ARG A 9 12.83 7.70 9.29
N LEU A 10 11.85 8.55 8.98
CA LEU A 10 10.94 8.35 7.85
C LEU A 10 11.67 8.32 6.49
N ASN A 11 12.80 9.03 6.37
CA ASN A 11 13.61 8.98 5.15
C ASN A 11 14.17 7.56 4.86
N ASN A 12 14.19 6.66 5.83
CA ASN A 12 14.57 5.25 5.62
C ASN A 12 13.65 4.55 4.61
N LEU A 13 12.37 4.96 4.51
CA LEU A 13 11.43 4.40 3.53
C LEU A 13 11.95 4.44 2.09
N LYS A 14 12.84 5.41 1.77
CA LYS A 14 13.51 5.53 0.46
C LYS A 14 14.65 4.51 0.27
N ARG A 15 14.95 3.67 1.25
CA ARG A 15 16.02 2.66 1.21
C ARG A 15 15.49 1.25 1.47
N ILE A 16 14.21 1.12 1.78
CA ILE A 16 13.57 -0.15 2.07
C ILE A 16 12.90 -0.63 0.78
N PRO A 17 13.46 -1.67 0.13
CA PRO A 17 12.83 -2.22 -1.06
C PRO A 17 11.52 -2.91 -0.70
N ARG A 18 10.54 -2.88 -1.60
CA ARG A 18 9.34 -3.69 -1.52
C ARG A 18 9.74 -5.15 -1.75
N THR A 19 9.95 -5.88 -0.64
CA THR A 19 10.57 -7.22 -0.64
C THR A 19 9.77 -8.27 -1.41
N GLY A 20 8.46 -8.09 -1.56
CA GLY A 20 7.61 -8.93 -2.39
C GLY A 20 8.08 -9.02 -3.85
N TRP A 21 8.59 -7.93 -4.42
CA TRP A 21 9.09 -7.90 -5.80
C TRP A 21 10.40 -8.67 -5.99
N LEU A 22 11.28 -8.67 -4.97
CA LEU A 22 12.50 -9.49 -5.01
C LEU A 22 12.16 -10.97 -5.15
N LEU A 23 11.08 -11.41 -4.48
CA LEU A 23 10.57 -12.78 -4.59
C LEU A 23 9.89 -13.07 -5.94
N CYS A 24 9.57 -12.02 -6.70
CA CYS A 24 9.08 -12.11 -8.08
C CYS A 24 10.20 -11.95 -9.11
N ASN A 25 11.46 -12.21 -8.74
CA ASN A 25 12.64 -12.10 -9.60
C ASN A 25 12.87 -10.70 -10.19
N VAL A 26 12.45 -9.64 -9.50
CA VAL A 26 12.81 -8.27 -9.86
C VAL A 26 14.21 -7.97 -9.32
N PRO A 27 15.16 -7.51 -10.15
CA PRO A 27 16.49 -7.14 -9.68
C PRO A 27 16.43 -6.04 -8.61
N LEU A 28 17.27 -6.12 -7.57
CA LEU A 28 17.29 -5.12 -6.49
C LEU A 28 17.48 -3.69 -7.00
N SER A 29 18.20 -3.50 -8.09
CA SER A 29 18.40 -2.18 -8.72
C SER A 29 17.15 -1.59 -9.36
N GLU A 30 16.09 -2.38 -9.56
CA GLU A 30 14.87 -1.98 -10.23
C GLU A 30 13.64 -2.03 -9.31
N VAL A 31 13.78 -2.65 -8.13
CA VAL A 31 12.70 -2.76 -7.15
C VAL A 31 12.32 -1.37 -6.64
N GLU A 32 11.02 -1.08 -6.66
CA GLU A 32 10.52 0.12 -6.00
C GLU A 32 10.81 0.08 -4.48
N ASP A 33 11.04 1.24 -3.89
CA ASP A 33 11.10 1.39 -2.45
C ASP A 33 9.72 1.73 -1.86
N VAL A 34 9.61 1.65 -0.51
CA VAL A 34 8.35 1.92 0.18
C VAL A 34 7.87 3.37 -0.01
N ALA A 35 8.78 4.33 -0.19
CA ALA A 35 8.39 5.72 -0.43
C ALA A 35 7.80 5.92 -1.84
N GLN A 36 8.34 5.25 -2.86
CA GLN A 36 7.79 5.24 -4.21
C GLN A 36 6.40 4.61 -4.22
N HIS A 37 6.24 3.44 -3.59
CA HIS A 37 4.94 2.80 -3.39
C HIS A 37 3.94 3.74 -2.67
N THR A 38 4.35 4.38 -1.57
CA THR A 38 3.49 5.31 -0.84
C THR A 38 3.03 6.48 -1.71
N PHE A 39 3.89 6.99 -2.61
CA PHE A 39 3.51 8.02 -3.57
C PHE A 39 2.40 7.52 -4.51
N ASP A 40 2.56 6.33 -5.08
CA ASP A 40 1.56 5.74 -5.98
C ASP A 40 0.23 5.51 -5.26
N VAL A 41 0.26 4.97 -4.04
CA VAL A 41 -0.94 4.79 -3.21
C VAL A 41 -1.64 6.13 -2.96
N ALA A 42 -0.90 7.19 -2.63
CA ALA A 42 -1.47 8.50 -2.40
C ALA A 42 -2.10 9.09 -3.67
N ALA A 43 -1.42 8.99 -4.82
CA ALA A 43 -1.92 9.46 -6.10
C ALA A 43 -3.20 8.71 -6.52
N ILE A 44 -3.19 7.38 -6.45
CA ILE A 44 -4.36 6.56 -6.78
C ILE A 44 -5.52 6.83 -5.80
N THR A 45 -5.22 7.04 -4.51
CA THR A 45 -6.25 7.41 -3.51
C THR A 45 -6.97 8.69 -3.90
N LEU A 46 -6.25 9.73 -4.33
CA LEU A 46 -6.87 10.98 -4.79
C LEU A 46 -7.77 10.76 -6.00
N LEU A 47 -7.28 10.03 -7.01
CA LEU A 47 -8.05 9.74 -8.22
C LEU A 47 -9.31 8.90 -7.93
N LEU A 48 -9.20 7.89 -7.08
CA LEU A 48 -10.36 7.10 -6.66
C LEU A 48 -11.37 7.94 -5.87
N ALA A 49 -10.90 8.82 -4.99
CA ALA A 49 -11.77 9.72 -4.25
C ALA A 49 -12.56 10.63 -5.19
N ASP A 50 -11.93 11.22 -6.22
CA ASP A 50 -12.56 12.05 -7.24
C ASP A 50 -13.65 11.28 -7.99
N GLU A 51 -13.37 10.06 -8.44
CA GLU A 51 -14.32 9.22 -9.15
C GLU A 51 -15.52 8.84 -8.28
N LEU A 52 -15.28 8.50 -7.03
CA LEU A 52 -16.33 8.12 -6.09
C LEU A 52 -17.23 9.33 -5.71
N GLU A 53 -16.66 10.53 -5.59
CA GLU A 53 -17.43 11.75 -5.35
C GLU A 53 -18.27 12.13 -6.57
N ARG A 54 -17.76 11.98 -7.80
CA ARG A 54 -18.57 12.12 -9.02
C ARG A 54 -19.74 11.14 -9.05
N GLY A 55 -19.54 9.94 -8.48
CA GLY A 55 -20.58 8.94 -8.27
C GLY A 55 -21.52 9.22 -7.09
N GLY A 56 -21.42 10.40 -6.44
CA GLY A 56 -22.30 10.84 -5.35
C GLY A 56 -21.89 10.33 -3.95
N LYS A 57 -20.73 9.71 -3.78
CA LYS A 57 -20.24 9.33 -2.44
C LYS A 57 -19.64 10.54 -1.73
N LYS A 58 -19.85 10.60 -0.42
CA LYS A 58 -19.20 11.61 0.43
C LYS A 58 -17.88 11.07 0.96
N ILE A 59 -16.76 11.67 0.57
CA ILE A 59 -15.40 11.26 0.93
C ILE A 59 -14.70 12.41 1.65
N ASP A 60 -14.02 12.10 2.76
CA ASP A 60 -13.08 13.00 3.39
C ASP A 60 -11.69 12.80 2.74
N ARG A 61 -11.38 13.62 1.73
CA ARG A 61 -10.14 13.52 0.95
C ARG A 61 -8.89 13.76 1.79
N GLU A 62 -8.94 14.75 2.70
CA GLU A 62 -7.80 15.03 3.58
C GLU A 62 -7.49 13.80 4.44
N ARG A 63 -8.53 13.18 4.96
CA ARG A 63 -8.41 11.96 5.76
C ARG A 63 -7.89 10.78 4.95
N ALA A 64 -8.45 10.54 3.75
CA ALA A 64 -8.01 9.47 2.87
C ALA A 64 -6.52 9.62 2.52
N LEU A 65 -6.11 10.84 2.11
CA LEU A 65 -4.71 11.12 1.79
C LEU A 65 -3.80 10.99 3.02
N SER A 66 -4.24 11.43 4.20
CA SER A 66 -3.49 11.27 5.45
C SER A 66 -3.28 9.79 5.79
N ILE A 67 -4.31 8.96 5.59
CA ILE A 67 -4.21 7.50 5.78
C ILE A 67 -3.21 6.92 4.76
N ALA A 68 -3.31 7.29 3.48
CA ALA A 68 -2.42 6.81 2.43
C ALA A 68 -0.95 7.14 2.70
N VAL A 69 -0.66 8.34 3.20
CA VAL A 69 0.72 8.74 3.53
C VAL A 69 1.27 8.01 4.76
N VAL A 70 0.41 7.69 5.73
CA VAL A 70 0.85 7.13 7.04
C VAL A 70 0.87 5.60 7.05
N HIS A 71 0.19 4.93 6.10
CA HIS A 71 -0.12 3.50 6.18
C HIS A 71 1.12 2.61 6.40
N ASP A 72 2.24 2.92 5.75
CA ASP A 72 3.48 2.15 5.82
C ASP A 72 4.62 2.85 6.61
N TRP A 73 4.33 3.89 7.41
CA TRP A 73 5.37 4.56 8.20
C TRP A 73 6.11 3.61 9.16
N ALA A 74 5.44 2.59 9.66
CA ALA A 74 6.07 1.59 10.52
C ALA A 74 7.24 0.88 9.83
N GLU A 75 7.16 0.72 8.50
CA GLU A 75 8.17 0.02 7.73
C GLU A 75 9.52 0.75 7.70
N ALA A 76 9.54 2.05 8.05
CA ALA A 76 10.80 2.79 8.24
C ALA A 76 11.76 2.14 9.25
N GLU A 77 11.22 1.33 10.16
CA GLU A 77 11.98 0.63 11.23
C GLU A 77 11.83 -0.90 11.14
N SER A 78 10.61 -1.39 10.78
CA SER A 78 10.36 -2.83 10.71
C SER A 78 10.81 -3.46 9.39
N GLY A 79 11.03 -2.67 8.35
CA GLY A 79 11.15 -3.16 6.99
C GLY A 79 9.82 -3.63 6.40
N ASP A 80 9.79 -3.85 5.08
CA ASP A 80 8.65 -4.44 4.38
C ASP A 80 8.63 -5.96 4.57
N PHE A 81 7.49 -6.48 5.03
CA PHE A 81 7.28 -7.92 5.18
C PHE A 81 6.59 -8.49 3.93
N PRO A 82 7.25 -9.36 3.15
CA PRO A 82 6.62 -9.97 1.99
C PRO A 82 5.42 -10.82 2.43
N TYR A 83 4.37 -10.84 1.61
CA TYR A 83 3.14 -11.57 1.90
C TYR A 83 3.40 -13.05 2.28
N THR A 84 4.36 -13.69 1.63
CA THR A 84 4.74 -15.08 1.90
C THR A 84 5.33 -15.30 3.30
N ALA A 85 5.92 -14.27 3.92
CA ALA A 85 6.47 -14.37 5.27
C ALA A 85 5.40 -14.27 6.36
N LEU A 86 4.22 -13.70 6.05
CA LEU A 86 3.18 -13.44 7.06
C LEU A 86 2.71 -14.70 7.76
N LYS A 87 2.64 -15.84 7.06
CA LYS A 87 2.25 -17.13 7.64
C LYS A 87 3.23 -17.67 8.68
N TYR A 88 4.49 -17.19 8.69
CA TYR A 88 5.55 -17.61 9.60
C TYR A 88 5.74 -16.64 10.78
N LEU A 89 5.07 -15.49 10.79
CA LEU A 89 5.21 -14.49 11.87
C LEU A 89 4.54 -14.92 13.20
N GLY A 90 4.00 -16.14 13.28
CA GLY A 90 3.32 -16.64 14.47
C GLY A 90 1.84 -16.28 14.53
N PRO A 91 1.26 -16.03 15.73
CA PRO A 91 -0.18 -15.82 15.88
C PRO A 91 -0.73 -14.70 14.99
N ALA A 92 -1.97 -14.86 14.52
CA ALA A 92 -2.66 -13.85 13.72
C ALA A 92 -2.56 -12.44 14.37
N GLY A 93 -2.32 -11.43 13.53
CA GLY A 93 -2.15 -10.06 14.00
C GLY A 93 -0.75 -9.70 14.53
N THR A 94 0.25 -10.59 14.43
CA THR A 94 1.61 -10.28 14.87
C THR A 94 2.22 -9.11 14.08
N LYS A 95 2.09 -9.08 12.74
CA LYS A 95 2.53 -7.92 11.93
C LYS A 95 1.92 -6.63 12.47
N LYS A 96 0.60 -6.59 12.66
CA LYS A 96 -0.11 -5.43 13.21
C LYS A 96 0.41 -4.99 14.59
N ARG A 97 0.76 -5.94 15.47
CA ARG A 97 1.33 -5.62 16.79
C ARG A 97 2.72 -5.01 16.68
N ILE A 98 3.55 -5.53 15.79
CA ILE A 98 4.90 -4.98 15.51
C ILE A 98 4.76 -3.55 14.99
N GLU A 99 3.99 -3.33 13.93
CA GLU A 99 3.78 -2.01 13.32
C GLU A 99 3.24 -0.99 14.32
N LYS A 100 2.25 -1.38 15.14
CA LYS A 100 1.70 -0.52 16.18
C LYS A 100 2.79 -0.08 17.15
N ARG A 101 3.59 -1.02 17.65
CA ARG A 101 4.67 -0.74 18.60
C ARG A 101 5.74 0.16 17.99
N VAL A 102 6.11 -0.11 16.77
CA VAL A 102 7.06 0.73 16.02
C VAL A 102 6.53 2.15 15.88
N LEU A 103 5.26 2.33 15.49
CA LEU A 103 4.67 3.66 15.34
C LEU A 103 4.53 4.40 16.69
N GLU A 104 4.15 3.71 17.77
CA GLU A 104 4.10 4.29 19.10
C GLU A 104 5.48 4.81 19.53
N GLU A 105 6.55 4.10 19.18
CA GLU A 105 7.92 4.52 19.46
C GLU A 105 8.37 5.64 18.51
N LEU A 106 8.14 5.49 17.21
CA LEU A 106 8.49 6.47 16.17
C LEU A 106 7.87 7.85 16.45
N LEU A 107 6.64 7.86 16.92
CA LEU A 107 5.85 9.06 17.16
C LEU A 107 5.85 9.55 18.62
N ASN A 108 6.56 8.88 19.53
CA ASN A 108 6.45 9.09 20.98
C ASN A 108 6.66 10.53 21.44
N LYS A 109 7.49 11.29 20.72
CA LYS A 109 7.85 12.66 21.03
C LYS A 109 7.04 13.72 20.27
N LEU A 110 6.09 13.31 19.43
CA LEU A 110 5.20 14.23 18.72
C LEU A 110 4.01 14.64 19.61
N PRO A 111 3.70 15.94 19.70
CA PRO A 111 2.53 16.40 20.46
C PRO A 111 1.22 15.80 19.96
N ASN A 112 1.09 15.60 18.64
CA ASN A 112 -0.13 15.14 17.97
C ASN A 112 -0.04 13.66 17.53
N LYS A 113 0.76 12.83 18.21
CA LYS A 113 0.98 11.42 17.84
C LYS A 113 -0.33 10.63 17.65
N GLU A 114 -1.33 10.89 18.49
CA GLU A 114 -2.61 10.17 18.47
C GLU A 114 -3.36 10.37 17.13
N LYS A 115 -3.20 11.52 16.46
CA LYS A 115 -3.76 11.77 15.13
C LYS A 115 -3.21 10.76 14.10
N TYR A 116 -1.90 10.56 14.08
CA TYR A 116 -1.23 9.64 13.15
C TYR A 116 -1.49 8.18 13.49
N LEU A 117 -1.46 7.83 14.78
CA LEU A 117 -1.84 6.49 15.24
C LEU A 117 -3.29 6.15 14.89
N LYS A 118 -4.20 7.14 14.92
CA LYS A 118 -5.58 6.97 14.49
C LYS A 118 -5.66 6.66 12.99
N PHE A 119 -4.95 7.38 12.13
CA PHE A 119 -4.94 7.11 10.69
C PHE A 119 -4.43 5.70 10.37
N TRP A 120 -3.31 5.31 10.97
CA TRP A 120 -2.80 3.95 10.82
C TRP A 120 -3.79 2.89 11.33
N ARG A 121 -4.44 3.14 12.45
CA ARG A 121 -5.45 2.22 13.01
C ARG A 121 -6.63 2.06 12.07
N GLU A 122 -7.12 3.12 11.48
CA GLU A 122 -8.21 3.08 10.51
C GLU A 122 -7.84 2.24 9.28
N TYR A 123 -6.63 2.45 8.73
CA TYR A 123 -6.10 1.60 7.67
C TYR A 123 -6.08 0.14 8.11
N SER A 124 -5.45 -0.16 9.21
CA SER A 124 -5.30 -1.51 9.74
C SER A 124 -6.63 -2.22 10.06
N GLU A 125 -7.71 -1.48 10.36
CA GLU A 125 -9.02 -2.02 10.69
C GLU A 125 -10.01 -2.04 9.52
N LYS A 126 -9.72 -1.36 8.42
CA LYS A 126 -10.54 -1.28 7.20
C LYS A 126 -11.99 -0.83 7.43
N ARG A 127 -12.24 -0.02 8.46
CA ARG A 127 -13.61 0.29 8.88
C ARG A 127 -14.24 1.48 8.16
N THR A 128 -13.45 2.48 7.80
CA THR A 128 -13.94 3.70 7.14
C THR A 128 -13.90 3.57 5.63
N ILE A 129 -14.71 4.36 4.92
CA ILE A 129 -14.70 4.39 3.47
C ILE A 129 -13.34 4.87 2.96
N GLU A 130 -12.71 5.83 3.65
CA GLU A 130 -11.39 6.35 3.32
C GLU A 130 -10.33 5.26 3.43
N ALA A 131 -10.34 4.49 4.52
CA ALA A 131 -9.40 3.37 4.70
C ALA A 131 -9.59 2.30 3.61
N LYS A 132 -10.83 2.00 3.21
CA LYS A 132 -11.10 1.05 2.12
C LYS A 132 -10.63 1.58 0.76
N ILE A 133 -10.76 2.89 0.50
CA ILE A 133 -10.22 3.53 -0.71
C ILE A 133 -8.69 3.35 -0.73
N VAL A 134 -8.01 3.61 0.40
CA VAL A 134 -6.56 3.45 0.48
C VAL A 134 -6.14 2.00 0.27
N HIS A 135 -6.85 1.01 0.82
CA HIS A 135 -6.59 -0.40 0.54
C HIS A 135 -6.79 -0.76 -0.94
N ALA A 136 -7.83 -0.22 -1.58
CA ALA A 136 -8.01 -0.43 -3.02
C ALA A 136 -6.86 0.21 -3.82
N ALA A 137 -6.42 1.41 -3.42
CA ALA A 137 -5.29 2.11 -4.03
C ALA A 137 -3.97 1.35 -3.85
N ASP A 138 -3.71 0.79 -2.67
CA ASP A 138 -2.55 -0.04 -2.36
C ASP A 138 -2.50 -1.27 -3.30
N TYR A 139 -3.59 -2.02 -3.44
CA TYR A 139 -3.65 -3.14 -4.38
C TYR A 139 -3.52 -2.69 -5.85
N LEU A 140 -4.14 -1.57 -6.24
CA LEU A 140 -4.02 -1.04 -7.60
C LEU A 140 -2.59 -0.62 -7.92
N SER A 141 -1.86 0.02 -6.99
CA SER A 141 -0.45 0.38 -7.18
C SER A 141 0.40 -0.85 -7.47
N MET A 142 0.16 -1.95 -6.75
CA MET A 142 0.85 -3.22 -7.00
C MET A 142 0.55 -3.77 -8.41
N LEU A 143 -0.69 -3.67 -8.90
CA LEU A 143 -1.01 -4.13 -10.26
C LEU A 143 -0.36 -3.25 -11.34
N VAL A 144 -0.35 -1.94 -11.15
CA VAL A 144 0.34 -1.01 -12.05
C VAL A 144 1.83 -1.30 -12.10
N GLN A 145 2.46 -1.48 -10.95
CA GLN A 145 3.88 -1.79 -10.86
C GLN A 145 4.22 -3.18 -11.44
N ALA A 146 3.36 -4.18 -11.27
CA ALA A 146 3.52 -5.50 -11.90
C ALA A 146 3.55 -5.41 -13.43
N ILE A 147 2.68 -4.57 -14.04
CA ILE A 147 2.70 -4.31 -15.48
C ILE A 147 4.04 -3.69 -15.89
N LYS A 148 4.57 -2.74 -15.12
CA LYS A 148 5.88 -2.13 -15.41
C LYS A 148 7.02 -3.14 -15.40
N TYR A 149 7.01 -4.09 -14.47
CA TYR A 149 8.00 -5.16 -14.45
C TYR A 149 7.81 -6.13 -15.63
N LEU A 150 6.56 -6.43 -15.99
CA LEU A 150 6.25 -7.23 -17.17
C LEU A 150 6.75 -6.57 -18.47
N GLU A 151 6.53 -5.24 -18.64
CA GLU A 151 7.03 -4.44 -19.77
C GLU A 151 8.56 -4.47 -19.88
N ARG A 152 9.26 -4.58 -18.75
CA ARG A 152 10.72 -4.72 -18.66
C ARG A 152 11.22 -6.15 -18.88
N GLY A 153 10.33 -7.08 -19.19
CA GLY A 153 10.67 -8.45 -19.56
C GLY A 153 10.62 -9.47 -18.41
N ASN A 154 10.14 -9.09 -17.21
CA ASN A 154 9.94 -10.07 -16.15
C ASN A 154 8.74 -10.99 -16.53
N ARG A 155 9.02 -12.29 -16.64
CA ARG A 155 8.04 -13.34 -16.96
C ARG A 155 8.03 -14.42 -15.88
N SER A 156 8.34 -14.05 -14.64
CA SER A 156 8.40 -15.03 -13.55
C SER A 156 7.00 -15.53 -13.17
N ARG A 157 6.93 -16.80 -12.82
CA ARG A 157 5.70 -17.42 -12.30
C ARG A 157 5.22 -16.73 -11.02
N GLU A 158 6.14 -16.27 -10.19
CA GLU A 158 5.86 -15.59 -8.94
C GLU A 158 5.17 -14.25 -9.17
N LEU A 159 5.52 -13.53 -10.25
CA LEU A 159 4.82 -12.30 -10.67
C LEU A 159 3.36 -12.60 -11.04
N ASP A 160 3.13 -13.68 -11.82
CA ASP A 160 1.78 -14.12 -12.18
C ASP A 160 0.95 -14.56 -10.95
N GLU A 161 1.58 -15.23 -10.01
CA GLU A 161 0.92 -15.65 -8.77
C GLU A 161 0.52 -14.44 -7.93
N LEU A 162 1.42 -13.46 -7.77
CA LEU A 162 1.15 -12.20 -7.08
C LEU A 162 0.01 -11.45 -7.76
N TRP A 163 0.04 -11.30 -9.09
CA TRP A 163 -1.03 -10.68 -9.86
C TRP A 163 -2.40 -11.28 -9.53
N ARG A 164 -2.51 -12.62 -9.56
CA ARG A 164 -3.77 -13.32 -9.27
C ARG A 164 -4.25 -13.10 -7.83
N VAL A 165 -3.35 -13.11 -6.86
CA VAL A 165 -3.67 -12.87 -5.45
C VAL A 165 -4.18 -11.44 -5.27
N VAL A 166 -3.46 -10.45 -5.79
CA VAL A 166 -3.84 -9.04 -5.69
C VAL A 166 -5.18 -8.77 -6.37
N CYS A 167 -5.41 -9.31 -7.58
CA CYS A 167 -6.70 -9.19 -8.26
C CYS A 167 -7.86 -9.81 -7.45
N LYS A 168 -7.62 -10.93 -6.78
CA LYS A 168 -8.62 -11.58 -5.91
C LYS A 168 -8.98 -10.68 -4.73
N ASP A 169 -7.99 -10.13 -4.05
CA ASP A 169 -8.21 -9.28 -2.88
C ASP A 169 -8.85 -7.95 -3.27
N LEU A 170 -8.44 -7.37 -4.41
CA LEU A 170 -9.03 -6.14 -4.94
C LEU A 170 -10.52 -6.30 -5.32
N LYS A 171 -10.94 -7.50 -5.75
CA LYS A 171 -12.37 -7.78 -6.03
C LYS A 171 -13.28 -7.59 -4.82
N LEU A 172 -12.77 -7.64 -3.60
CA LEU A 172 -13.55 -7.36 -2.38
C LEU A 172 -14.10 -5.94 -2.35
N TYR A 173 -13.47 -5.01 -3.07
CA TYR A 173 -13.84 -3.59 -3.11
C TYR A 173 -14.76 -3.24 -4.29
N THR A 174 -14.91 -4.11 -5.29
CA THR A 174 -15.65 -3.81 -6.54
C THR A 174 -17.15 -3.56 -6.34
N ARG A 175 -17.74 -4.17 -5.29
CA ARG A 175 -19.14 -3.95 -4.96
C ARG A 175 -19.39 -2.55 -4.37
N GLU A 176 -18.47 -2.08 -3.56
CA GLU A 176 -18.54 -0.79 -2.88
C GLU A 176 -18.03 0.34 -3.78
N PHE A 177 -17.07 0.04 -4.64
CA PHE A 177 -16.40 0.97 -5.56
C PHE A 177 -16.44 0.44 -7.00
N PRO A 178 -17.50 0.74 -7.80
CA PRO A 178 -17.63 0.24 -9.17
C PRO A 178 -16.45 0.59 -10.08
N VAL A 179 -15.84 1.77 -9.92
CA VAL A 179 -14.64 2.20 -10.67
C VAL A 179 -13.47 1.23 -10.51
N VAL A 180 -13.33 0.58 -9.35
CA VAL A 180 -12.29 -0.44 -9.13
C VAL A 180 -12.48 -1.65 -10.06
N LYS A 181 -13.74 -2.04 -10.35
CA LYS A 181 -14.02 -3.13 -11.32
C LYS A 181 -13.60 -2.75 -12.73
N GLU A 182 -13.84 -1.52 -13.14
CA GLU A 182 -13.46 -1.00 -14.45
C GLU A 182 -11.93 -0.99 -14.57
N LEU A 183 -11.23 -0.44 -13.58
CA LEU A 183 -9.78 -0.41 -13.53
C LEU A 183 -9.14 -1.81 -13.57
N ILE A 184 -9.68 -2.78 -12.83
CA ILE A 184 -9.20 -4.17 -12.91
C ILE A 184 -9.30 -4.69 -14.35
N THR A 185 -10.41 -4.42 -15.03
CA THR A 185 -10.63 -4.88 -16.39
C THR A 185 -9.64 -4.26 -17.37
N GLU A 186 -9.36 -2.97 -17.23
CA GLU A 186 -8.38 -2.25 -18.05
C GLU A 186 -6.96 -2.77 -17.80
N LEU A 187 -6.56 -2.88 -16.53
CA LEU A 187 -5.24 -3.40 -16.16
C LEU A 187 -5.03 -4.84 -16.62
N GLN A 188 -6.08 -5.68 -16.60
CA GLN A 188 -6.02 -7.05 -17.13
C GLN A 188 -5.73 -7.08 -18.64
N LYS A 189 -6.32 -6.16 -19.42
CA LYS A 189 -6.01 -6.04 -20.85
C LYS A 189 -4.56 -5.65 -21.08
N CYS A 190 -4.05 -4.68 -20.31
CA CYS A 190 -2.63 -4.28 -20.38
C CYS A 190 -1.73 -5.46 -20.02
N TYR A 191 -2.02 -6.17 -18.94
CA TYR A 191 -1.23 -7.32 -18.49
C TYR A 191 -1.19 -8.43 -19.56
N SER A 192 -2.34 -8.79 -20.13
CA SER A 192 -2.43 -9.83 -21.17
C SER A 192 -1.85 -9.41 -22.52
N GLY A 193 -1.87 -8.13 -22.86
CA GLY A 193 -1.30 -7.61 -24.12
C GLY A 193 0.22 -7.48 -24.10
N THR A 194 0.82 -7.55 -22.92
CA THR A 194 2.28 -7.49 -22.73
C THR A 194 2.90 -8.90 -22.61
N SER A 195 2.06 -9.94 -22.50
CA SER A 195 2.46 -11.35 -22.26
C SER A 195 2.88 -12.06 -23.54
#